data_d9418896ef38cf5fcf08a82c9f515744
#
_entry.id   d9418896ef38cf5fcf08a82c9f515744
#
_cell.length_a   1.000
_cell.length_b   1.000
_cell.length_c   1.000
_cell.angle_alpha   90.00
_cell.angle_beta   90.00
_cell.angle_gamma   90.00
#
_symmetry.space_group_name_H-M   'P 1'
#
loop_
_entity.id
_entity.type
_entity.pdbx_description
1 polymer ?
#
loop_
_entity_poly.entity_id
_entity_poly.type
_entity_poly.pdbx_seq_one_letter_code
_entity_poly.pdbx_strand_id
1 'polypeptide(L)'
;MAQFQVYRAPGGRLVLDLQTDLIDTGSRVVASLVPASSGPKAIGRLEPVFTIEGAAYVLHTAEMAAVPSALLTQGAPVADLSGSDYEIRGALDIVFSGF
;
A
#
# COMPACT_ATOMS: atom_id res chain seq x y z
N MET A 1 -11.55 -5.33 -6.68
CA MET A 1 -10.41 -4.67 -6.04
C MET A 1 -9.97 -3.50 -6.90
N ALA A 2 -9.52 -2.44 -6.27
CA ALA A 2 -9.13 -1.25 -7.00
C ALA A 2 -7.74 -0.76 -6.58
N GLN A 3 -6.99 -0.27 -7.54
CA GLN A 3 -5.67 0.31 -7.32
C GLN A 3 -5.74 1.39 -6.24
N PHE A 4 -4.77 1.38 -5.34
CA PHE A 4 -4.61 2.32 -4.22
C PHE A 4 -5.66 2.22 -3.13
N GLN A 5 -6.45 1.15 -3.10
CA GLN A 5 -7.25 0.83 -1.93
C GLN A 5 -6.41 0.09 -0.89
N VAL A 6 -6.76 0.29 0.38
CA VAL A 6 -6.10 -0.34 1.51
C VAL A 6 -6.94 -1.53 1.97
N TYR A 7 -6.29 -2.68 2.15
CA TYR A 7 -6.94 -3.90 2.60
C TYR A 7 -6.28 -4.42 3.86
N ARG A 8 -7.05 -5.17 4.65
CA ARG A 8 -6.52 -5.89 5.81
C ARG A 8 -6.15 -7.31 5.37
N ALA A 9 -4.86 -7.60 5.41
CA ALA A 9 -4.35 -8.93 5.09
C ALA A 9 -4.50 -9.88 6.28
N PRO A 10 -4.37 -11.21 6.07
CA PRO A 10 -4.34 -12.16 7.18
C PRO A 10 -3.30 -11.75 8.23
N GLY A 11 -3.68 -11.83 9.51
CA GLY A 11 -2.84 -11.35 10.61
C GLY A 11 -3.09 -9.90 10.99
N GLY A 12 -4.00 -9.20 10.30
CA GLY A 12 -4.40 -7.84 10.64
C GLY A 12 -3.53 -6.74 10.05
N ARG A 13 -2.48 -7.09 9.31
CA ARG A 13 -1.60 -6.11 8.68
C ARG A 13 -2.33 -5.39 7.55
N LEU A 14 -2.13 -4.08 7.45
CA LEU A 14 -2.66 -3.31 6.33
C LEU A 14 -1.69 -3.36 5.15
N VAL A 15 -2.26 -3.45 3.95
CA VAL A 15 -1.51 -3.41 2.70
C VAL A 15 -2.19 -2.47 1.73
N LEU A 16 -1.39 -1.81 0.89
CA LEU A 16 -1.87 -0.94 -0.17
C LEU A 16 -1.78 -1.69 -1.50
N ASP A 17 -2.89 -1.76 -2.24
CA ASP A 17 -2.93 -2.35 -3.57
C ASP A 17 -2.27 -1.38 -4.55
N LEU A 18 -1.18 -1.79 -5.15
CA LEU A 18 -0.41 -0.97 -6.10
C LEU A 18 -0.73 -1.29 -7.56
N GLN A 19 -1.38 -2.42 -7.81
CA GLN A 19 -1.52 -2.93 -9.16
C GLN A 19 -2.62 -2.20 -9.93
N THR A 20 -2.34 -1.91 -11.21
CA THR A 20 -3.36 -1.36 -12.10
C THR A 20 -4.55 -2.33 -12.21
N ASP A 21 -5.75 -1.77 -12.34
CA ASP A 21 -6.97 -2.55 -12.51
C ASP A 21 -7.07 -3.20 -13.90
N LEU A 22 -6.17 -2.83 -14.82
CA LEU A 22 -6.13 -3.37 -16.17
C LEU A 22 -5.52 -4.76 -16.27
N ILE A 23 -4.84 -5.22 -15.20
CA ILE A 23 -4.14 -6.50 -15.18
C ILE A 23 -4.73 -7.35 -14.08
N ASP A 24 -5.22 -8.55 -14.44
CA ASP A 24 -5.73 -9.53 -13.49
C ASP A 24 -5.02 -10.86 -13.75
N THR A 25 -4.14 -11.22 -12.82
CA THR A 25 -3.39 -12.49 -12.89
C THR A 25 -3.78 -13.44 -11.76
N GLY A 26 -4.83 -13.10 -11.00
CA GLY A 26 -5.20 -13.84 -9.79
C GLY A 26 -4.42 -13.40 -8.57
N SER A 27 -3.45 -12.51 -8.73
CA SER A 27 -2.65 -11.93 -7.67
C SER A 27 -2.63 -10.41 -7.78
N ARG A 28 -2.36 -9.74 -6.64
CA ARG A 28 -2.21 -8.29 -6.60
C ARG A 28 -0.85 -7.95 -6.03
N VAL A 29 -0.16 -6.97 -6.64
CA VAL A 29 1.08 -6.44 -6.08
C VAL A 29 0.72 -5.40 -5.03
N VAL A 30 1.17 -5.63 -3.81
CA VAL A 30 0.85 -4.77 -2.67
C VAL A 30 2.12 -4.36 -1.94
N ALA A 31 2.04 -3.29 -1.14
CA ALA A 31 3.11 -2.90 -0.22
C ALA A 31 2.52 -2.76 1.19
N SER A 32 3.34 -3.03 2.19
CA SER A 32 2.93 -2.98 3.59
C SER A 32 2.73 -1.56 4.08
N LEU A 33 1.71 -1.36 4.90
CA LEU A 33 1.47 -0.14 5.66
C LEU A 33 1.71 -0.45 7.13
N VAL A 34 2.65 0.24 7.75
CA VAL A 34 3.07 -0.03 9.13
C VAL A 34 2.73 1.18 10.00
N PRO A 35 2.12 0.97 11.20
CA PRO A 35 1.85 2.08 12.09
C PRO A 35 3.10 2.91 12.36
N ALA A 36 3.00 4.23 12.21
CA ALA A 36 4.15 5.12 12.39
C ALA A 36 4.71 5.04 13.82
N SER A 37 3.85 4.71 14.80
CA SER A 37 4.24 4.63 16.20
C SER A 37 5.04 3.37 16.57
N SER A 38 5.04 2.35 15.69
CA SER A 38 5.66 1.05 16.00
C SER A 38 6.83 0.70 15.08
N GLY A 39 7.20 1.60 14.19
CA GLY A 39 8.25 1.35 13.22
C GLY A 39 9.34 2.42 13.23
N PRO A 40 10.38 2.26 12.43
CA PRO A 40 11.39 3.28 12.25
C PRO A 40 10.80 4.52 11.59
N LYS A 41 11.53 5.63 11.70
CA LYS A 41 11.10 6.90 11.08
C LYS A 41 10.99 6.72 9.56
N ALA A 42 9.94 7.30 8.98
CA ALA A 42 9.71 7.26 7.54
C ALA A 42 10.87 7.91 6.77
N ILE A 43 11.19 7.32 5.62
CA ILE A 43 12.28 7.79 4.75
C ILE A 43 11.68 8.71 3.68
N GLY A 44 11.49 9.97 4.02
CA GLY A 44 11.12 11.04 3.08
C GLY A 44 10.09 10.63 2.03
N ARG A 45 10.36 10.95 0.77
CA ARG A 45 9.45 10.68 -0.36
C ARG A 45 9.35 9.19 -0.72
N LEU A 46 10.32 8.39 -0.31
CA LEU A 46 10.29 6.94 -0.54
C LEU A 46 9.18 6.28 0.27
N GLU A 47 8.97 6.76 1.50
CA GLU A 47 8.02 6.16 2.44
C GLU A 47 6.99 7.19 2.89
N PRO A 48 6.00 7.52 2.05
CA PRO A 48 4.97 8.49 2.43
C PRO A 48 4.13 7.99 3.61
N VAL A 49 3.62 8.95 4.39
CA VAL A 49 2.79 8.68 5.56
C VAL A 49 1.35 9.05 5.24
N PHE A 50 0.42 8.15 5.58
CA PHE A 50 -1.00 8.36 5.37
C PHE A 50 -1.77 8.19 6.67
N THR A 51 -2.85 8.95 6.82
CA THR A 51 -3.77 8.77 7.94
C THR A 51 -4.88 7.80 7.52
N ILE A 52 -4.99 6.68 8.22
CA ILE A 52 -5.97 5.65 7.94
C ILE A 52 -6.67 5.32 9.25
N GLU A 53 -8.00 5.46 9.27
CA GLU A 53 -8.82 5.24 10.46
C GLU A 53 -8.29 6.01 11.68
N GLY A 54 -7.87 7.25 11.47
CA GLY A 54 -7.41 8.14 12.53
C GLY A 54 -5.98 7.93 13.02
N ALA A 55 -5.23 7.01 12.42
CA ALA A 55 -3.84 6.71 12.81
C ALA A 55 -2.90 6.92 11.62
N ALA A 56 -1.65 7.30 11.92
CA ALA A 56 -0.63 7.47 10.90
C ALA A 56 0.01 6.13 10.56
N TYR A 57 0.11 5.84 9.26
CA TYR A 57 0.77 4.65 8.72
C TYR A 57 1.83 5.05 7.72
N VAL A 58 2.96 4.36 7.77
CA VAL A 58 4.07 4.54 6.82
C VAL A 58 3.95 3.49 5.73
N LEU A 59 3.96 3.92 4.47
CA LEU A 59 3.99 3.00 3.35
C LEU A 59 5.45 2.53 3.15
N HIS A 60 5.69 1.24 3.37
CA HIS A 60 6.98 0.62 3.10
C HIS A 60 7.03 0.25 1.62
N THR A 61 7.23 1.24 0.77
CA THR A 61 7.09 1.15 -0.67
C THR A 61 7.99 0.10 -1.29
N ALA A 62 9.22 -0.04 -0.78
CA ALA A 62 10.17 -1.04 -1.30
C ALA A 62 9.85 -2.46 -0.84
N GLU A 63 8.94 -2.65 0.10
CA GLU A 63 8.54 -3.96 0.58
C GLU A 63 7.27 -4.42 -0.13
N MET A 64 7.41 -4.70 -1.42
CA MET A 64 6.32 -5.17 -2.25
C MET A 64 6.25 -6.69 -2.26
N ALA A 65 5.04 -7.21 -2.41
CA ALA A 65 4.82 -8.64 -2.57
C ALA A 65 3.60 -8.87 -3.45
N ALA A 66 3.61 -9.97 -4.19
CA ALA A 66 2.42 -10.42 -4.90
C ALA A 66 1.64 -11.34 -3.96
N VAL A 67 0.37 -11.04 -3.74
CA VAL A 67 -0.51 -11.85 -2.89
C VAL A 67 -1.72 -12.30 -3.69
N PRO A 68 -2.24 -13.52 -3.41
CA PRO A 68 -3.48 -13.96 -4.07
C PRO A 68 -4.62 -12.98 -3.82
N SER A 69 -5.35 -12.62 -4.85
CA SER A 69 -6.48 -11.69 -4.75
C SER A 69 -7.50 -12.13 -3.70
N ALA A 70 -7.72 -13.44 -3.58
CA ALA A 70 -8.67 -13.99 -2.63
C ALA A 70 -8.36 -13.65 -1.17
N LEU A 71 -7.08 -13.43 -0.83
CA LEU A 71 -6.71 -13.05 0.53
C LEU A 71 -7.11 -11.62 0.87
N LEU A 72 -7.27 -10.77 -0.14
CA LEU A 72 -7.63 -9.36 0.05
C LEU A 72 -9.13 -9.11 -0.03
N THR A 73 -9.88 -10.00 -0.70
CA THR A 73 -11.32 -9.82 -0.90
C THR A 73 -12.18 -10.41 0.20
N GLN A 74 -11.58 -10.88 1.29
CA GLN A 74 -12.33 -11.43 2.43
C GLN A 74 -13.05 -10.36 3.25
N GLY A 75 -12.82 -9.09 2.97
CA GLY A 75 -13.49 -7.97 3.61
C GLY A 75 -13.53 -6.76 2.72
N ALA A 76 -14.24 -5.72 3.17
CA ALA A 76 -14.29 -4.46 2.46
C ALA A 76 -12.94 -3.73 2.56
N PRO A 77 -12.62 -2.84 1.60
CA PRO A 77 -11.45 -1.98 1.74
C PRO A 77 -11.53 -1.14 3.02
N VAL A 78 -10.39 -0.99 3.69
CA VAL A 78 -10.28 -0.18 4.90
C VAL A 78 -10.25 1.30 4.56
N ALA A 79 -9.64 1.66 3.44
CA ALA A 79 -9.50 3.04 3.00
C ALA A 79 -9.24 3.07 1.50
N ASP A 80 -9.38 4.25 0.90
CA ASP A 80 -9.07 4.51 -0.51
C ASP A 80 -8.07 5.65 -0.56
N LEU A 81 -6.86 5.38 -1.03
CA LEU A 81 -5.79 6.36 -1.17
C LEU A 81 -5.60 6.82 -2.61
N SER A 82 -6.59 6.64 -3.47
CA SER A 82 -6.50 7.07 -4.88
C SER A 82 -6.30 8.59 -5.02
N GLY A 83 -6.74 9.36 -4.03
CA GLY A 83 -6.50 10.80 -3.99
C GLY A 83 -5.03 11.18 -3.75
N SER A 84 -4.20 10.23 -3.34
CA SER A 84 -2.76 10.41 -3.11
C SER A 84 -1.93 9.74 -4.21
N ASP A 85 -2.50 9.55 -5.39
CA ASP A 85 -1.88 8.92 -6.55
C ASP A 85 -0.49 9.49 -6.84
N TYR A 86 -0.38 10.81 -6.87
CA TYR A 86 0.91 11.48 -7.18
C TYR A 86 2.00 11.08 -6.19
N GLU A 87 1.71 11.07 -4.91
CA GLU A 87 2.67 10.73 -3.85
C GLU A 87 3.08 9.26 -3.94
N ILE A 88 2.10 8.36 -4.17
CA ILE A 88 2.35 6.92 -4.27
C ILE A 88 3.19 6.63 -5.51
N ARG A 89 2.84 7.17 -6.66
CA ARG A 89 3.63 6.97 -7.89
C ARG A 89 5.03 7.55 -7.78
N GLY A 90 5.18 8.69 -7.10
CA GLY A 90 6.49 9.27 -6.84
C GLY A 90 7.37 8.35 -6.00
N ALA A 91 6.79 7.70 -4.98
CA ALA A 91 7.52 6.74 -4.16
C ALA A 91 7.91 5.49 -4.97
N LEU A 92 7.03 4.99 -5.84
CA LEU A 92 7.33 3.88 -6.73
C LEU A 92 8.47 4.23 -7.70
N ASP A 93 8.47 5.43 -8.24
CA ASP A 93 9.54 5.89 -9.13
C ASP A 93 10.90 5.87 -8.43
N ILE A 94 10.94 6.24 -7.15
CA ILE A 94 12.17 6.17 -6.36
C ILE A 94 12.64 4.73 -6.22
N VAL A 95 11.73 3.80 -5.95
CA VAL A 95 12.08 2.38 -5.82
C VAL A 95 12.69 1.83 -7.11
N PHE A 96 12.11 2.18 -8.26
CA PHE A 96 12.48 1.56 -9.53
C PHE A 96 13.51 2.36 -10.34
N SER A 97 13.61 3.65 -10.11
CA SER A 97 14.47 4.54 -10.92
C SER A 97 15.44 5.37 -10.07
N GLY A 98 15.27 5.40 -8.77
CA GLY A 98 16.12 6.18 -7.87
C GLY A 98 15.73 7.65 -7.75
N PHE A 99 14.66 8.07 -8.41
CA PHE A 99 14.20 9.46 -8.34
C PHE A 99 12.78 9.65 -8.83
#